data_9675eafb6e6a3583ac78bc7a86f268ad
#
_entry.id   9675eafb6e6a3583ac78bc7a86f268ad
#
_cell.length_a   1.000
_cell.length_b   1.000
_cell.length_c   1.000
_cell.angle_alpha   90.00
_cell.angle_beta   90.00
_cell.angle_gamma   90.00
#
_symmetry.space_group_name_H-M   'P 1'
#
loop_
_entity.id
_entity.type
_entity.pdbx_description
1 polymer ?
#
loop_
_entity_poly.entity_id
_entity_poly.type
_entity_poly.pdbx_seq_one_letter_code
_entity_poly.pdbx_strand_id
1 'polypeptide(L)'
;MKKILYFVAALAATSFITTMGTSCKFAPDQHDGDTVAASEFYPEDTTAIHAKKKAKMAAMKAIKDSVGIYYKGSGSTKDIIQLISYPSRRDTMIFGKTRHVKVKGNADINHVVRVDYYLLNGKDSLVKYVEEVELKTKE
;
A
#
# COMPACT_ATOMS: atom_id res chain seq x y z
N MET A 1 -31.91 30.25 37.02
CA MET A 1 -30.60 30.01 36.38
C MET A 1 -29.63 29.20 37.25
N LYS A 2 -29.57 29.37 38.57
CA LYS A 2 -28.64 28.57 39.43
C LYS A 2 -28.93 27.06 39.47
N LYS A 3 -30.20 26.62 39.36
CA LYS A 3 -30.59 25.20 39.41
C LYS A 3 -30.16 24.41 38.17
N ILE A 4 -30.06 25.05 36.98
CA ILE A 4 -29.60 24.43 35.74
C ILE A 4 -28.08 24.16 35.78
N LEU A 5 -27.34 25.04 36.46
CA LEU A 5 -25.88 24.90 36.60
C LEU A 5 -25.50 23.65 37.43
N TYR A 6 -26.28 23.35 38.47
CA TYR A 6 -26.05 22.14 39.28
C TYR A 6 -26.42 20.86 38.57
N PHE A 7 -27.41 20.87 37.67
CA PHE A 7 -27.75 19.70 36.84
C PHE A 7 -26.65 19.40 35.81
N VAL A 8 -26.10 20.43 35.19
CA VAL A 8 -24.99 20.26 34.24
C VAL A 8 -23.70 19.76 34.92
N ALA A 9 -23.43 20.30 36.14
CA ALA A 9 -22.27 19.84 36.92
C ALA A 9 -22.42 18.39 37.41
N ALA A 10 -23.64 17.97 37.78
CA ALA A 10 -23.92 16.59 38.20
C ALA A 10 -23.81 15.59 37.05
N LEU A 11 -24.24 15.97 35.84
CA LEU A 11 -24.12 15.14 34.63
C LEU A 11 -22.67 15.00 34.18
N ALA A 12 -21.84 16.02 34.32
CA ALA A 12 -20.42 15.98 34.01
C ALA A 12 -19.63 15.08 34.99
N ALA A 13 -20.04 15.06 36.28
CA ALA A 13 -19.38 14.23 37.29
C ALA A 13 -19.68 12.72 37.12
N THR A 14 -20.88 12.37 36.64
CA THR A 14 -21.24 10.95 36.41
C THR A 14 -20.57 10.34 35.15
N SER A 15 -20.24 11.15 34.16
CA SER A 15 -19.54 10.65 32.96
C SER A 15 -18.05 10.34 33.19
N PHE A 16 -17.45 10.90 34.26
CA PHE A 16 -16.00 10.63 34.53
C PHE A 16 -15.77 9.33 35.31
N ILE A 17 -16.79 8.76 35.95
CA ILE A 17 -16.63 7.55 36.79
C ILE A 17 -16.71 6.26 35.92
N THR A 18 -17.35 6.32 34.76
CA THR A 18 -17.53 5.12 33.90
C THR A 18 -16.35 4.77 33.01
N THR A 19 -15.36 5.65 32.88
CA THR A 19 -14.18 5.39 32.02
C THR A 19 -12.96 4.80 32.74
N MET A 20 -12.99 4.75 34.08
CA MET A 20 -11.86 4.20 34.87
C MET A 20 -12.02 2.71 35.25
N GLY A 21 -13.12 2.05 34.87
CA GLY A 21 -13.48 0.71 35.36
C GLY A 21 -13.18 -0.46 34.42
N THR A 22 -12.68 -0.25 33.20
CA THR A 22 -12.47 -1.34 32.24
C THR A 22 -11.03 -1.57 31.81
N SER A 23 -10.07 -0.99 32.54
CA SER A 23 -8.68 -1.33 32.37
C SER A 23 -8.30 -2.41 33.39
N CYS A 24 -7.83 -3.54 32.89
CA CYS A 24 -7.21 -4.65 33.62
C CYS A 24 -8.14 -5.81 34.05
N LYS A 25 -8.76 -6.49 33.06
CA LYS A 25 -9.08 -7.91 33.22
C LYS A 25 -8.64 -8.73 31.99
N PHE A 26 -7.44 -8.50 31.54
CA PHE A 26 -6.69 -9.43 30.69
C PHE A 26 -5.31 -9.68 31.31
N ALA A 27 -5.32 -10.06 32.59
CA ALA A 27 -4.26 -10.90 33.08
C ALA A 27 -4.71 -12.31 32.67
N PRO A 28 -3.97 -13.02 31.78
CA PRO A 28 -4.22 -14.44 31.59
C PRO A 28 -4.03 -15.07 32.95
N ASP A 29 -5.02 -15.87 33.38
CA ASP A 29 -4.86 -16.70 34.56
C ASP A 29 -3.51 -17.39 34.41
N GLN A 30 -2.61 -17.14 35.33
CA GLN A 30 -1.36 -17.88 35.43
C GLN A 30 -1.73 -19.32 35.79
N HIS A 31 -1.96 -20.13 34.77
CA HIS A 31 -1.90 -21.55 34.94
C HIS A 31 -0.44 -21.89 35.23
N ASP A 32 -0.15 -22.05 36.53
CA ASP A 32 1.09 -22.64 36.95
C ASP A 32 1.24 -24.01 36.29
N GLY A 33 2.08 -24.09 35.26
CA GLY A 33 2.47 -25.39 34.75
C GLY A 33 2.68 -25.55 33.23
N ASP A 34 2.45 -24.57 32.41
CA ASP A 34 2.76 -24.71 30.97
C ASP A 34 4.14 -24.09 30.65
N THR A 35 5.18 -24.65 31.29
CA THR A 35 6.55 -24.42 30.86
C THR A 35 6.79 -25.22 29.58
N VAL A 36 6.43 -24.63 28.44
CA VAL A 36 6.82 -25.14 27.13
C VAL A 36 8.35 -25.20 27.10
N ALA A 37 8.88 -26.36 26.75
CA ALA A 37 10.33 -26.54 26.70
C ALA A 37 10.94 -25.50 25.75
N ALA A 38 12.06 -24.88 26.17
CA ALA A 38 12.74 -23.83 25.40
C ALA A 38 13.12 -24.27 23.96
N SER A 39 13.16 -25.57 23.70
CA SER A 39 13.36 -26.16 22.37
C SER A 39 12.22 -25.88 21.37
N GLU A 40 11.00 -25.56 21.82
CA GLU A 40 9.89 -25.20 20.92
C GLU A 40 9.97 -23.76 20.41
N PHE A 41 10.83 -22.93 21.01
CA PHE A 41 11.07 -21.54 20.59
C PHE A 41 12.35 -21.36 19.77
N TYR A 42 12.86 -22.42 19.15
CA TYR A 42 13.92 -22.22 18.16
C TYR A 42 13.37 -21.41 17.01
N PRO A 43 13.92 -20.20 16.74
CA PRO A 43 13.50 -19.42 15.60
C PRO A 43 13.72 -20.27 14.34
N GLU A 44 12.70 -20.41 13.52
CA GLU A 44 12.84 -21.06 12.22
C GLU A 44 14.05 -20.47 11.49
N ASP A 45 14.87 -21.33 10.91
CA ASP A 45 16.04 -20.90 10.15
C ASP A 45 15.61 -20.08 8.93
N THR A 46 15.50 -18.78 9.12
CA THR A 46 15.10 -17.81 8.07
C THR A 46 16.22 -17.54 7.06
N THR A 47 17.40 -18.11 7.24
CA THR A 47 18.59 -17.88 6.40
C THR A 47 18.30 -18.21 4.94
N ALA A 48 17.60 -19.32 4.69
CA ALA A 48 17.20 -19.73 3.34
C ALA A 48 16.19 -18.76 2.71
N ILE A 49 15.28 -18.22 3.51
CA ILE A 49 14.27 -17.24 3.05
C ILE A 49 14.96 -15.93 2.69
N HIS A 50 15.90 -15.47 3.53
CA HIS A 50 16.68 -14.26 3.27
C HIS A 50 17.59 -14.42 2.04
N ALA A 51 18.22 -15.57 1.85
CA ALA A 51 19.06 -15.86 0.69
C ALA A 51 18.21 -15.83 -0.61
N LYS A 52 17.05 -16.50 -0.61
CA LYS A 52 16.13 -16.48 -1.78
C LYS A 52 15.62 -15.06 -2.07
N LYS A 53 15.28 -14.27 -1.04
CA LYS A 53 14.84 -12.88 -1.20
C LYS A 53 15.96 -12.00 -1.77
N LYS A 54 17.19 -12.16 -1.28
CA LYS A 54 18.38 -11.43 -1.77
C LYS A 54 18.71 -11.78 -3.22
N ALA A 55 18.67 -13.07 -3.59
CA ALA A 55 18.88 -13.52 -4.96
C ALA A 55 17.80 -12.98 -5.91
N LYS A 56 16.52 -13.00 -5.50
CA LYS A 56 15.41 -12.43 -6.28
C LYS A 56 15.57 -10.92 -6.49
N MET A 57 15.99 -10.19 -5.45
CA MET A 57 16.25 -8.75 -5.56
C MET A 57 17.44 -8.45 -6.47
N ALA A 58 18.51 -9.26 -6.43
CA ALA A 58 19.66 -9.10 -7.31
C ALA A 58 19.30 -9.37 -8.77
N ALA A 59 18.51 -10.41 -9.04
CA ALA A 59 18.01 -10.72 -10.38
C ALA A 59 17.11 -9.59 -10.92
N MET A 60 16.23 -9.03 -10.09
CA MET A 60 15.40 -7.88 -10.48
C MET A 60 16.24 -6.63 -10.77
N LYS A 61 17.35 -6.41 -10.05
CA LYS A 61 18.27 -5.29 -10.33
C LYS A 61 18.98 -5.41 -11.69
N ALA A 62 19.23 -6.63 -12.18
CA ALA A 62 19.87 -6.87 -13.46
C ALA A 62 18.95 -6.58 -14.66
N ILE A 63 17.63 -6.55 -14.46
CA ILE A 63 16.66 -6.24 -15.52
C ILE A 63 16.63 -4.74 -15.76
N LYS A 64 16.96 -4.32 -16.98
CA LYS A 64 16.85 -2.91 -17.39
C LYS A 64 15.41 -2.60 -17.79
N ASP A 65 14.82 -1.63 -17.12
CA ASP A 65 13.46 -1.19 -17.40
C ASP A 65 13.36 -0.38 -18.68
N SER A 66 12.25 -0.51 -19.38
CA SER A 66 11.96 0.23 -20.60
C SER A 66 11.47 1.63 -20.25
N VAL A 67 11.95 2.63 -20.98
CA VAL A 67 11.51 4.01 -20.79
C VAL A 67 10.19 4.24 -21.55
N GLY A 68 9.21 4.86 -20.88
CA GLY A 68 7.94 5.21 -21.49
C GLY A 68 6.92 4.06 -21.61
N ILE A 69 7.30 2.84 -21.19
CA ILE A 69 6.44 1.65 -21.19
C ILE A 69 6.28 1.15 -19.75
N TYR A 70 5.04 0.91 -19.34
CA TYR A 70 4.71 0.57 -17.99
C TYR A 70 3.56 -0.43 -17.91
N TYR A 71 3.42 -1.12 -16.79
CA TYR A 71 2.17 -1.79 -16.45
C TYR A 71 1.23 -0.77 -15.80
N LYS A 72 -0.05 -0.82 -16.15
CA LYS A 72 -1.06 -0.04 -15.42
C LYS A 72 -1.38 -0.72 -14.10
N GLY A 73 -1.17 -0.02 -13.01
CA GLY A 73 -1.41 -0.52 -11.65
C GLY A 73 -2.87 -0.43 -11.23
N SER A 74 -3.23 -1.25 -10.23
CA SER A 74 -4.58 -1.32 -9.65
C SER A 74 -4.98 -0.07 -8.86
N GLY A 75 -4.01 0.74 -8.41
CA GLY A 75 -4.26 2.02 -7.73
C GLY A 75 -4.69 3.15 -8.67
N SER A 76 -4.93 2.86 -9.98
CA SER A 76 -5.44 3.86 -10.92
C SER A 76 -6.90 4.20 -10.65
N THR A 77 -7.22 5.49 -10.55
CA THR A 77 -8.56 6.03 -10.34
C THR A 77 -8.99 6.91 -11.50
N LYS A 78 -10.09 7.65 -11.33
CA LYS A 78 -10.57 8.62 -12.33
C LYS A 78 -9.55 9.73 -12.57
N ASP A 79 -8.88 10.21 -11.52
CA ASP A 79 -8.04 11.42 -11.55
C ASP A 79 -6.53 11.10 -11.60
N ILE A 80 -6.14 9.89 -11.19
CA ILE A 80 -4.75 9.46 -11.16
C ILE A 80 -4.55 8.15 -11.89
N ILE A 81 -3.33 7.94 -12.40
CA ILE A 81 -2.89 6.67 -12.97
C ILE A 81 -1.67 6.17 -12.23
N GLN A 82 -1.72 4.94 -11.79
CA GLN A 82 -0.58 4.23 -11.22
C GLN A 82 0.15 3.48 -12.34
N LEU A 83 1.43 3.73 -12.48
CA LEU A 83 2.30 3.10 -13.47
C LEU A 83 3.39 2.32 -12.74
N ILE A 84 3.61 1.10 -13.16
CA ILE A 84 4.60 0.19 -12.59
C ILE A 84 5.63 -0.10 -13.68
N SER A 85 6.92 -0.01 -13.35
CA SER A 85 8.01 -0.18 -14.32
C SER A 85 7.91 -1.52 -15.07
N TYR A 86 8.17 -1.48 -16.38
CA TYR A 86 8.18 -2.66 -17.25
C TYR A 86 9.62 -2.97 -17.67
N PRO A 87 10.08 -4.23 -17.61
CA PRO A 87 9.38 -5.43 -17.16
C PRO A 87 9.60 -5.76 -15.68
N SER A 88 10.45 -5.04 -14.95
CA SER A 88 10.93 -5.42 -13.61
C SER A 88 9.87 -5.35 -12.51
N ARG A 89 8.83 -4.53 -12.68
CA ARG A 89 7.81 -4.19 -11.67
C ARG A 89 8.38 -3.64 -10.35
N ARG A 90 9.59 -3.07 -10.42
CA ARG A 90 10.31 -2.63 -9.24
C ARG A 90 9.82 -1.29 -8.71
N ASP A 91 9.60 -0.36 -9.63
CA ASP A 91 9.25 1.01 -9.30
C ASP A 91 7.78 1.28 -9.62
N THR A 92 7.12 2.00 -8.74
CA THR A 92 5.73 2.42 -8.89
C THR A 92 5.67 3.93 -8.85
N MET A 93 5.03 4.51 -9.86
CA MET A 93 4.87 5.95 -10.01
C MET A 93 3.38 6.29 -10.10
N ILE A 94 3.00 7.44 -9.57
CA ILE A 94 1.64 7.95 -9.63
C ILE A 94 1.65 9.27 -10.39
N PHE A 95 0.84 9.37 -11.42
CA PHE A 95 0.67 10.56 -12.24
C PHE A 95 -0.76 11.05 -12.19
N GLY A 96 -0.95 12.36 -12.23
CA GLY A 96 -2.26 12.95 -12.46
C GLY A 96 -2.75 12.67 -13.88
N LYS A 97 -4.05 12.62 -14.09
CA LYS A 97 -4.69 12.56 -15.41
C LYS A 97 -5.15 13.95 -15.83
N THR A 98 -5.00 14.26 -17.09
CA THR A 98 -5.67 15.44 -17.66
C THR A 98 -7.19 15.19 -17.72
N ARG A 99 -7.98 16.24 -17.79
CA ARG A 99 -9.45 16.14 -17.92
C ARG A 99 -9.90 15.27 -19.11
N HIS A 100 -9.11 15.23 -20.19
CA HIS A 100 -9.38 14.47 -21.41
C HIS A 100 -8.17 13.60 -21.77
N VAL A 101 -7.95 12.51 -21.02
CA VAL A 101 -6.94 11.51 -21.40
C VAL A 101 -7.45 10.74 -22.61
N LYS A 102 -6.65 10.71 -23.68
CA LYS A 102 -6.92 9.87 -24.83
C LYS A 102 -6.36 8.47 -24.58
N VAL A 103 -7.21 7.45 -24.73
CA VAL A 103 -6.82 6.04 -24.54
C VAL A 103 -6.98 5.33 -25.89
N LYS A 104 -5.93 4.61 -26.32
CA LYS A 104 -5.94 3.76 -27.52
C LYS A 104 -5.69 2.33 -27.11
N GLY A 105 -6.54 1.42 -27.55
CA GLY A 105 -6.50 0.00 -27.15
C GLY A 105 -7.11 -0.24 -25.76
N ASN A 106 -6.82 -1.42 -25.22
CA ASN A 106 -7.28 -1.81 -23.89
C ASN A 106 -6.24 -1.43 -22.81
N ALA A 107 -6.55 -0.40 -22.06
CA ALA A 107 -5.69 0.05 -20.97
C ALA A 107 -6.23 -0.41 -19.60
N ASP A 108 -6.52 -1.70 -19.45
CA ASP A 108 -6.97 -2.29 -18.19
C ASP A 108 -5.82 -2.50 -17.20
N ILE A 109 -6.16 -2.91 -15.98
CA ILE A 109 -5.17 -3.19 -14.92
C ILE A 109 -4.25 -4.34 -15.39
N ASN A 110 -2.96 -4.23 -15.12
CA ASN A 110 -1.89 -5.12 -15.55
C ASN A 110 -1.59 -5.16 -17.06
N HIS A 111 -2.30 -4.41 -17.90
CA HIS A 111 -1.90 -4.25 -19.29
C HIS A 111 -0.62 -3.42 -19.41
N VAL A 112 0.15 -3.72 -20.47
CA VAL A 112 1.35 -2.94 -20.79
C VAL A 112 0.92 -1.74 -21.62
N VAL A 113 1.26 -0.56 -21.13
CA VAL A 113 0.85 0.70 -21.75
C VAL A 113 2.06 1.60 -22.02
N ARG A 114 2.01 2.32 -23.12
CA ARG A 114 2.86 3.48 -23.37
C ARG A 114 2.13 4.73 -22.92
N VAL A 115 2.82 5.62 -22.24
CA VAL A 115 2.21 6.80 -21.64
C VAL A 115 2.96 8.05 -22.06
N ASP A 116 2.21 9.03 -22.58
CA ASP A 116 2.71 10.38 -22.80
C ASP A 116 2.21 11.30 -21.71
N TYR A 117 3.14 12.00 -21.09
CA TYR A 117 2.84 12.95 -20.02
C TYR A 117 3.60 14.27 -20.24
N TYR A 118 3.15 15.30 -19.58
CA TYR A 118 3.85 16.58 -19.53
C TYR A 118 3.92 17.09 -18.09
N LEU A 119 4.89 17.95 -17.84
CA LEU A 119 5.09 18.56 -16.54
C LEU A 119 4.30 19.88 -16.46
N LEU A 120 3.38 19.96 -15.51
CA LEU A 120 2.69 21.20 -15.18
C LEU A 120 3.53 21.96 -14.15
N ASN A 121 3.89 23.21 -14.47
CA ASN A 121 4.71 24.06 -13.60
C ASN A 121 6.03 23.42 -13.12
N GLY A 122 6.57 22.46 -13.86
CA GLY A 122 7.81 21.76 -13.53
C GLY A 122 7.75 20.82 -12.31
N LYS A 123 6.57 20.59 -11.74
CA LYS A 123 6.39 19.74 -10.55
C LYS A 123 5.42 18.60 -10.77
N ASP A 124 4.26 18.88 -11.32
CA ASP A 124 3.19 17.90 -11.45
C ASP A 124 3.22 17.23 -12.82
N SER A 125 3.27 15.91 -12.86
CA SER A 125 3.23 15.14 -14.09
C SER A 125 1.79 14.78 -14.43
N LEU A 126 1.30 15.23 -15.61
CA LEU A 126 -0.05 14.99 -16.09
C LEU A 126 -0.02 14.13 -17.35
N VAL A 127 -0.72 13.00 -17.30
CA VAL A 127 -0.88 12.09 -18.44
C VAL A 127 -1.95 12.61 -19.38
N LYS A 128 -1.59 12.73 -20.67
CA LYS A 128 -2.46 13.17 -21.75
C LYS A 128 -2.89 12.04 -22.70
N TYR A 129 -2.05 10.99 -22.81
CA TYR A 129 -2.27 9.90 -23.75
C TYR A 129 -1.79 8.58 -23.18
N VAL A 130 -2.58 7.52 -23.38
CA VAL A 130 -2.26 6.15 -22.97
C VAL A 130 -2.53 5.23 -24.15
N GLU A 131 -1.59 4.42 -24.56
CA GLU A 131 -1.70 3.45 -25.64
C GLU A 131 -1.33 2.07 -25.14
N GLU A 132 -2.14 1.08 -25.45
CA GLU A 132 -1.79 -0.32 -25.20
C GLU A 132 -0.62 -0.75 -26.09
N VAL A 133 0.32 -1.46 -25.49
CA VAL A 133 1.44 -2.06 -26.20
C VAL A 133 1.24 -3.57 -26.27
N GLU A 134 0.94 -4.07 -27.46
CA GLU A 134 0.90 -5.51 -27.70
C GLU A 134 2.32 -6.08 -27.63
N LEU A 135 2.55 -6.93 -26.64
CA LEU A 135 3.80 -7.67 -26.53
C LEU A 135 3.74 -8.83 -27.52
N LYS A 136 4.50 -8.75 -28.60
CA LYS A 136 4.74 -9.92 -29.45
C LYS A 136 5.45 -10.97 -28.62
N THR A 137 4.71 -11.98 -28.17
CA THR A 137 5.30 -13.18 -27.59
C THR A 137 6.17 -13.82 -28.71
N LYS A 138 7.49 -13.81 -28.57
CA LYS A 138 8.32 -14.64 -29.39
C LYS A 138 8.06 -16.07 -28.98
N GLU A 139 7.34 -16.82 -29.84
CA GLU A 139 7.36 -18.28 -29.83
C GLU A 139 8.76 -18.81 -30.10
#